data_f211c6f649d424f38f68ca03fc8acb50
#
_entry.id   f211c6f649d424f38f68ca03fc8acb50
#
_cell.length_a   1.000
_cell.length_b   1.000
_cell.length_c   1.000
_cell.angle_alpha   90.00
_cell.angle_beta   90.00
_cell.angle_gamma   90.00
#
_symmetry.space_group_name_H-M   'P 1'
#
loop_
_entity.id
_entity.type
_entity.pdbx_description
1 polymer ?
#
loop_
_entity_poly.entity_id
_entity_poly.type
_entity_poly.pdbx_seq_one_letter_code
_entity_poly.pdbx_strand_id
1 'polypeptide(L)'
;RARITGPPPDQRAKDAVPLRRAVRAKAAEHVSTLLEAVGLKKEPLPFFLASALLALCGLWLGLFFFVSAKGVVVMTATGGGLPYLWLRMRLLTIQAKARLEFLPAVEVLYQQVVLSDGRNLRNILHQVLQEGRIRYPMRAIFEQLHRNLSANRGVGPSLRLFTVTLGHVWAGYLANMMAVALEEGVNIADNLRELIEDMRRAQLAERTDRNRLLEIRLANFSPLAFLVVFVGANVRMDAEMAYTYYVLDPHGRDLLLDALLLIFASFVMGVYLSVKRR
;
A
#
# COMPACT_ATOMS: atom_id res chain seq x y z
N ARG A 1 -35.20 45.00 4.80
CA ARG A 1 -33.71 44.88 4.51
C ARG A 1 -33.05 44.23 5.73
N ALA A 2 -32.95 42.91 5.74
CA ALA A 2 -32.21 42.18 6.74
C ALA A 2 -30.70 42.27 6.40
N ARG A 3 -29.91 42.87 7.28
CA ARG A 3 -28.45 42.85 7.22
C ARG A 3 -27.96 41.46 7.56
N ILE A 4 -27.44 40.76 6.58
CA ILE A 4 -26.69 39.52 6.79
C ILE A 4 -25.34 39.93 7.42
N THR A 5 -25.29 39.88 8.75
CA THR A 5 -24.04 40.04 9.51
C THR A 5 -23.25 38.74 9.33
N GLY A 6 -22.18 38.81 8.52
CA GLY A 6 -21.22 37.70 8.43
C GLY A 6 -20.57 37.42 9.80
N PRO A 7 -20.07 36.21 10.02
CA PRO A 7 -19.46 35.87 11.31
C PRO A 7 -18.28 36.79 11.62
N PRO A 8 -18.07 37.09 12.92
CA PRO A 8 -17.05 38.05 13.36
C PRO A 8 -15.64 37.58 12.90
N PRO A 9 -14.73 38.53 12.55
CA PRO A 9 -13.42 38.25 11.99
C PRO A 9 -12.52 37.37 12.88
N ASP A 10 -12.80 37.28 14.17
CA ASP A 10 -12.03 36.51 15.14
C ASP A 10 -12.30 34.98 15.07
N GLN A 11 -13.45 34.55 14.52
CA GLN A 11 -13.75 33.15 14.29
C GLN A 11 -13.03 32.58 13.04
N ARG A 12 -12.83 33.42 12.01
CA ARG A 12 -12.09 33.01 10.79
C ARG A 12 -10.59 32.75 11.04
N ALA A 13 -10.01 33.42 12.03
CA ALA A 13 -8.60 33.23 12.40
C ALA A 13 -8.37 31.95 13.23
N LYS A 14 -9.40 31.44 13.93
CA LYS A 14 -9.33 30.19 14.72
C LYS A 14 -9.54 28.94 13.88
N ASP A 15 -10.20 29.05 12.76
CA ASP A 15 -10.49 27.92 11.85
C ASP A 15 -9.37 27.67 10.81
N ALA A 16 -8.42 28.57 10.68
CA ALA A 16 -7.22 28.38 9.89
C ALA A 16 -6.23 27.47 10.64
N VAL A 17 -6.54 26.18 10.72
CA VAL A 17 -5.52 25.16 11.05
C VAL A 17 -4.38 25.37 10.06
N PRO A 18 -3.15 25.75 10.51
CA PRO A 18 -2.08 26.06 9.58
C PRO A 18 -1.88 24.86 8.66
N LEU A 19 -1.89 25.11 7.36
CA LEU A 19 -1.82 24.07 6.29
C LEU A 19 -0.82 22.96 6.62
N ARG A 20 0.31 23.32 7.27
CA ARG A 20 1.33 22.39 7.76
C ARG A 20 0.81 21.40 8.82
N ARG A 21 -0.08 21.83 9.73
CA ARG A 21 -0.67 20.92 10.74
C ARG A 21 -1.67 19.96 10.09
N ALA A 22 -2.48 20.44 9.15
CA ALA A 22 -3.42 19.61 8.40
C ALA A 22 -2.70 18.55 7.54
N VAL A 23 -1.62 18.92 6.86
CA VAL A 23 -0.82 17.99 6.06
C VAL A 23 -0.13 16.96 6.94
N ARG A 24 0.46 17.38 8.07
CA ARG A 24 1.09 16.46 9.04
C ARG A 24 0.08 15.49 9.66
N ALA A 25 -1.12 15.98 10.01
CA ALA A 25 -2.18 15.13 10.54
C ALA A 25 -2.65 14.09 9.52
N LYS A 26 -2.86 14.48 8.26
CA LYS A 26 -3.21 13.56 7.16
C LYS A 26 -2.11 12.54 6.88
N ALA A 27 -0.84 12.97 6.88
CA ALA A 27 0.29 12.05 6.69
C ALA A 27 0.40 11.05 7.85
N ALA A 28 0.23 11.51 9.10
CA ALA A 28 0.24 10.64 10.27
C ALA A 28 -0.94 9.65 10.26
N GLU A 29 -2.13 10.10 9.88
CA GLU A 29 -3.31 9.24 9.71
C GLU A 29 -3.09 8.19 8.62
N HIS A 30 -2.53 8.61 7.47
CA HIS A 30 -2.20 7.68 6.38
C HIS A 30 -1.19 6.60 6.83
N VAL A 31 -0.09 7.01 7.47
CA VAL A 31 0.93 6.09 7.97
C VAL A 31 0.37 5.18 9.06
N SER A 32 -0.44 5.70 10.00
CA SER A 32 -1.07 4.89 11.04
C SER A 32 -2.03 3.85 10.46
N THR A 33 -2.78 4.20 9.42
CA THR A 33 -3.66 3.25 8.70
C THR A 33 -2.85 2.16 8.00
N LEU A 34 -1.72 2.51 7.37
CA LEU A 34 -0.82 1.54 6.74
C LEU A 34 -0.17 0.60 7.77
N LEU A 35 0.29 1.14 8.91
CA LEU A 35 0.85 0.34 10.00
C LEU A 35 -0.17 -0.66 10.54
N GLU A 36 -1.39 -0.19 10.78
CA GLU A 36 -2.49 -1.03 11.25
C GLU A 36 -2.88 -2.09 10.21
N ALA A 37 -2.90 -1.75 8.92
CA ALA A 37 -3.16 -2.68 7.82
C ALA A 37 -2.11 -3.80 7.71
N VAL A 38 -0.86 -3.50 8.08
CA VAL A 38 0.24 -4.49 8.12
C VAL A 38 0.28 -5.29 9.43
N GLY A 39 -0.58 -4.95 10.41
CA GLY A 39 -0.63 -5.60 11.73
C GLY A 39 0.45 -5.10 12.70
N LEU A 40 1.03 -3.93 12.45
CA LEU A 40 1.97 -3.27 13.36
C LEU A 40 1.23 -2.34 14.33
N LYS A 41 1.93 -1.93 15.43
CA LYS A 41 1.35 -0.97 16.37
C LYS A 41 1.00 0.33 15.66
N LYS A 42 -0.16 0.90 16.02
CA LYS A 42 -0.73 2.10 15.41
C LYS A 42 0.07 3.40 15.64
N GLU A 43 1.12 3.35 16.44
CA GLU A 43 1.90 4.53 16.78
C GLU A 43 2.79 4.97 15.61
N PRO A 44 2.52 6.13 14.99
CA PRO A 44 3.31 6.60 13.86
C PRO A 44 4.65 7.21 14.28
N LEU A 45 4.82 7.55 15.57
CA LEU A 45 6.01 8.25 16.07
C LEU A 45 7.32 7.47 15.85
N PRO A 46 7.44 6.17 16.25
CA PRO A 46 8.66 5.41 16.01
C PRO A 46 9.00 5.25 14.53
N PHE A 47 7.97 5.20 13.68
CA PHE A 47 8.16 5.17 12.22
C PHE A 47 8.78 6.45 11.69
N PHE A 48 8.28 7.62 12.11
CA PHE A 48 8.84 8.91 11.71
C PHE A 48 10.25 9.12 12.26
N LEU A 49 10.53 8.67 13.49
CA LEU A 49 11.88 8.72 14.07
C LEU A 49 12.87 7.85 13.26
N ALA A 50 12.48 6.63 12.92
CA ALA A 50 13.31 5.75 12.08
C ALA A 50 13.56 6.36 10.69
N SER A 51 12.53 6.97 10.07
CA SER A 51 12.65 7.65 8.78
C SER A 51 13.59 8.88 8.87
N ALA A 52 13.49 9.67 9.93
CA ALA A 52 14.36 10.81 10.16
C ALA A 52 15.82 10.39 10.39
N LEU A 53 16.05 9.34 11.18
CA LEU A 53 17.37 8.81 11.44
C LEU A 53 18.03 8.27 10.17
N LEU A 54 17.29 7.51 9.35
CA LEU A 54 17.79 7.04 8.05
C LEU A 54 18.02 8.18 7.05
N ALA A 55 17.21 9.24 7.09
CA ALA A 55 17.44 10.43 6.28
C ALA A 55 18.74 11.16 6.69
N LEU A 56 19.02 11.26 8.00
CA LEU A 56 20.26 11.82 8.52
C LEU A 56 21.48 10.97 8.12
N CYS A 57 21.37 9.64 8.20
CA CYS A 57 22.43 8.76 7.70
C CYS A 57 22.64 8.93 6.19
N GLY A 58 21.55 9.05 5.41
CA GLY A 58 21.61 9.33 3.98
C GLY A 58 22.24 10.69 3.66
N LEU A 59 21.95 11.72 4.45
CA LEU A 59 22.58 13.04 4.35
C LEU A 59 24.09 12.94 4.59
N TRP A 60 24.49 12.28 5.66
CA TRP A 60 25.89 12.13 6.04
C TRP A 60 26.68 11.35 4.98
N LEU A 61 26.14 10.22 4.50
CA LEU A 61 26.72 9.47 3.40
C LEU A 61 26.76 10.29 2.11
N GLY A 62 25.70 11.04 1.81
CA GLY A 62 25.64 11.92 0.65
C GLY A 62 26.75 12.97 0.66
N LEU A 63 26.98 13.63 1.79
CA LEU A 63 28.05 14.62 1.96
C LEU A 63 29.45 14.00 1.84
N PHE A 64 29.61 12.75 2.28
CA PHE A 64 30.91 12.08 2.24
C PHE A 64 31.24 11.55 0.84
N PHE A 65 30.26 10.98 0.14
CA PHE A 65 30.49 10.31 -1.16
C PHE A 65 30.28 11.21 -2.38
N PHE A 66 29.43 12.23 -2.28
CA PHE A 66 29.09 13.09 -3.42
C PHE A 66 29.50 14.53 -3.17
N VAL A 67 30.19 15.12 -4.14
CA VAL A 67 30.55 16.54 -4.14
C VAL A 67 29.37 17.38 -4.66
N SER A 68 28.46 16.77 -5.42
CA SER A 68 27.32 17.47 -6.01
C SER A 68 26.12 17.53 -5.07
N ALA A 69 25.44 18.66 -5.03
CA ALA A 69 24.21 18.85 -4.25
C ALA A 69 23.12 17.85 -4.66
N LYS A 70 23.08 17.40 -5.92
CA LYS A 70 22.13 16.40 -6.42
C LYS A 70 22.31 15.06 -5.71
N GLY A 71 23.55 14.57 -5.59
CA GLY A 71 23.88 13.31 -4.92
C GLY A 71 23.44 13.30 -3.46
N VAL A 72 23.71 14.41 -2.75
CA VAL A 72 23.30 14.58 -1.34
C VAL A 72 21.78 14.52 -1.20
N VAL A 73 21.03 15.25 -2.05
CA VAL A 73 19.57 15.27 -2.03
C VAL A 73 18.99 13.88 -2.30
N VAL A 74 19.53 13.18 -3.30
CA VAL A 74 19.05 11.82 -3.65
C VAL A 74 19.31 10.84 -2.52
N MET A 75 20.50 10.83 -1.91
CA MET A 75 20.83 9.95 -0.79
C MET A 75 19.95 10.22 0.44
N THR A 76 19.71 11.50 0.75
CA THR A 76 18.83 11.89 1.85
C THR A 76 17.39 11.46 1.60
N ALA A 77 16.87 11.69 0.40
CA ALA A 77 15.52 11.33 0.01
C ALA A 77 15.33 9.80 0.01
N THR A 78 16.32 9.06 -0.51
CA THR A 78 16.29 7.59 -0.51
C THR A 78 16.32 7.05 0.91
N GLY A 79 17.24 7.51 1.76
CA GLY A 79 17.32 7.10 3.16
C GLY A 79 16.02 7.33 3.93
N GLY A 80 15.46 8.54 3.83
CA GLY A 80 14.18 8.89 4.49
C GLY A 80 12.97 8.15 3.92
N GLY A 81 13.00 7.78 2.63
CA GLY A 81 11.93 7.06 1.96
C GLY A 81 11.93 5.54 2.19
N LEU A 82 13.07 4.94 2.55
CA LEU A 82 13.21 3.49 2.75
C LEU A 82 12.16 2.87 3.70
N PRO A 83 11.89 3.42 4.90
CA PRO A 83 10.89 2.85 5.79
C PRO A 83 9.49 2.85 5.18
N TYR A 84 9.13 3.91 4.46
CA TYR A 84 7.85 3.99 3.77
C TYR A 84 7.75 2.97 2.64
N LEU A 85 8.79 2.83 1.83
CA LEU A 85 8.86 1.82 0.77
C LEU A 85 8.75 0.40 1.34
N TRP A 86 9.47 0.11 2.42
CA TRP A 86 9.40 -1.19 3.10
C TRP A 86 7.97 -1.50 3.60
N LEU A 87 7.33 -0.52 4.28
CA LEU A 87 5.96 -0.65 4.75
C LEU A 87 4.98 -0.90 3.60
N ARG A 88 5.14 -0.15 2.51
CA ARG A 88 4.33 -0.27 1.30
C ARG A 88 4.52 -1.63 0.61
N MET A 89 5.76 -2.09 0.49
CA MET A 89 6.07 -3.41 -0.09
C MET A 89 5.49 -4.54 0.75
N ARG A 90 5.58 -4.43 2.08
CA ARG A 90 4.98 -5.41 2.99
C ARG A 90 3.46 -5.46 2.85
N LEU A 91 2.80 -4.31 2.76
CA LEU A 91 1.36 -4.26 2.51
C LEU A 91 0.99 -4.87 1.16
N LEU A 92 1.71 -4.54 0.09
CA LEU A 92 1.50 -5.12 -1.24
C LEU A 92 1.65 -6.65 -1.24
N THR A 93 2.60 -7.18 -0.46
CA THR A 93 2.78 -8.64 -0.32
C THR A 93 1.58 -9.28 0.39
N ILE A 94 1.06 -8.64 1.46
CA ILE A 94 -0.15 -9.10 2.16
C ILE A 94 -1.35 -9.04 1.21
N GLN A 95 -1.53 -7.94 0.51
CA GLN A 95 -2.62 -7.76 -0.47
C GLN A 95 -2.58 -8.81 -1.58
N ALA A 96 -1.40 -9.09 -2.13
CA ALA A 96 -1.23 -10.09 -3.18
C ALA A 96 -1.62 -11.51 -2.71
N LYS A 97 -1.19 -11.88 -1.49
CA LYS A 97 -1.56 -13.17 -0.88
C LYS A 97 -3.04 -13.22 -0.50
N ALA A 98 -3.57 -12.12 0.07
CA ALA A 98 -4.98 -12.03 0.45
C ALA A 98 -5.91 -12.15 -0.76
N ARG A 99 -5.52 -11.60 -1.91
CA ARG A 99 -6.30 -11.70 -3.14
C ARG A 99 -6.51 -13.14 -3.61
N LEU A 100 -5.52 -14.02 -3.40
CA LEU A 100 -5.63 -15.44 -3.75
C LEU A 100 -6.58 -16.21 -2.82
N GLU A 101 -6.57 -15.85 -1.53
CA GLU A 101 -7.37 -16.50 -0.48
C GLU A 101 -8.72 -15.80 -0.25
N PHE A 102 -9.02 -14.73 -0.98
CA PHE A 102 -10.21 -13.90 -0.76
C PHE A 102 -11.49 -14.68 -1.13
N LEU A 103 -11.54 -15.24 -2.36
CA LEU A 103 -12.71 -16.00 -2.80
C LEU A 103 -13.01 -17.21 -1.88
N PRO A 104 -12.04 -18.08 -1.53
CA PRO A 104 -12.29 -19.15 -0.56
C PRO A 104 -12.80 -18.65 0.79
N ALA A 105 -12.27 -17.50 1.27
CA ALA A 105 -12.70 -16.94 2.54
C ALA A 105 -14.15 -16.41 2.49
N VAL A 106 -14.55 -15.79 1.38
CA VAL A 106 -15.93 -15.32 1.16
C VAL A 106 -16.88 -16.51 1.04
N GLU A 107 -16.47 -17.62 0.41
CA GLU A 107 -17.26 -18.86 0.32
C GLU A 107 -17.51 -19.47 1.71
N VAL A 108 -16.50 -19.48 2.59
CA VAL A 108 -16.67 -19.93 3.98
C VAL A 108 -17.63 -19.01 4.73
N LEU A 109 -17.49 -17.68 4.56
CA LEU A 109 -18.42 -16.72 5.16
C LEU A 109 -19.85 -16.93 4.66
N TYR A 110 -20.05 -17.12 3.35
CA TYR A 110 -21.35 -17.40 2.75
C TYR A 110 -21.99 -18.65 3.34
N GLN A 111 -21.24 -19.76 3.43
CA GLN A 111 -21.74 -21.00 4.03
C GLN A 111 -22.26 -20.76 5.44
N GLN A 112 -21.53 -20.01 6.25
CA GLN A 112 -21.93 -19.73 7.63
C GLN A 112 -23.12 -18.77 7.73
N VAL A 113 -23.21 -17.79 6.81
CA VAL A 113 -24.38 -16.89 6.70
C VAL A 113 -25.64 -17.69 6.39
N VAL A 114 -25.57 -18.65 5.44
CA VAL A 114 -26.70 -19.51 5.08
C VAL A 114 -27.10 -20.41 6.24
N LEU A 115 -26.12 -21.04 6.93
CA LEU A 115 -26.40 -21.92 8.08
C LEU A 115 -27.02 -21.18 9.27
N SER A 116 -26.71 -19.90 9.45
CA SER A 116 -27.17 -19.07 10.57
C SER A 116 -28.39 -18.21 10.22
N ASP A 117 -29.05 -18.47 9.07
CA ASP A 117 -30.18 -17.64 8.56
C ASP A 117 -29.84 -16.15 8.43
N GLY A 118 -28.56 -15.83 8.27
CA GLY A 118 -28.05 -14.47 8.07
C GLY A 118 -28.15 -13.54 9.29
N ARG A 119 -28.62 -14.04 10.42
CA ARG A 119 -28.81 -13.22 11.64
C ARG A 119 -27.48 -13.00 12.35
N ASN A 120 -27.22 -11.75 12.71
CA ASN A 120 -26.09 -11.32 13.53
C ASN A 120 -24.70 -11.65 12.93
N LEU A 121 -24.29 -10.86 11.94
CA LEU A 121 -23.00 -11.02 11.24
C LEU A 121 -21.79 -11.02 12.17
N ARG A 122 -21.84 -10.35 13.35
CA ARG A 122 -20.73 -10.39 14.34
C ARG A 122 -20.51 -11.80 14.90
N ASN A 123 -21.60 -12.50 15.22
CA ASN A 123 -21.53 -13.89 15.71
C ASN A 123 -21.08 -14.83 14.60
N ILE A 124 -21.54 -14.61 13.38
CA ILE A 124 -21.13 -15.37 12.19
C ILE A 124 -19.62 -15.24 11.97
N LEU A 125 -19.07 -14.02 12.00
CA LEU A 125 -17.62 -13.79 11.91
C LEU A 125 -16.86 -14.52 13.01
N HIS A 126 -17.37 -14.50 14.25
CA HIS A 126 -16.74 -15.22 15.36
C HIS A 126 -16.70 -16.74 15.11
N GLN A 127 -17.81 -17.32 14.70
CA GLN A 127 -17.91 -18.77 14.37
C GLN A 127 -16.96 -19.16 13.24
N VAL A 128 -16.95 -18.40 12.15
CA VAL A 128 -16.03 -18.61 11.02
C VAL A 128 -14.58 -18.62 11.44
N LEU A 129 -14.19 -17.73 12.39
CA LEU A 129 -12.84 -17.67 12.92
C LEU A 129 -12.51 -18.84 13.86
N GLN A 130 -13.50 -19.32 14.64
CA GLN A 130 -13.33 -20.49 15.53
C GLN A 130 -13.16 -21.79 14.74
N GLU A 131 -13.88 -21.98 13.65
CA GLU A 131 -13.78 -23.16 12.79
C GLU A 131 -12.39 -23.31 12.14
N GLY A 132 -11.60 -22.25 12.06
CA GLY A 132 -10.23 -22.29 11.53
C GLY A 132 -10.12 -22.60 10.04
N ARG A 133 -11.22 -22.53 9.29
CA ARG A 133 -11.30 -22.86 7.84
C ARG A 133 -10.68 -21.78 6.96
N ILE A 134 -10.53 -20.55 7.46
CA ILE A 134 -9.91 -19.43 6.74
C ILE A 134 -8.39 -19.49 6.91
N ARG A 135 -7.66 -19.43 5.80
CA ARG A 135 -6.19 -19.44 5.77
C ARG A 135 -5.60 -18.05 5.95
N TYR A 136 -4.33 -18.01 6.37
CA TYR A 136 -3.54 -16.77 6.36
C TYR A 136 -3.30 -16.28 4.92
N PRO A 137 -3.41 -14.97 4.60
CA PRO A 137 -3.58 -13.85 5.54
C PRO A 137 -5.03 -13.46 5.83
N MET A 138 -6.03 -14.03 5.14
CA MET A 138 -7.44 -13.67 5.31
C MET A 138 -7.92 -13.86 6.75
N ARG A 139 -7.46 -14.92 7.43
CA ARG A 139 -7.78 -15.15 8.84
C ARG A 139 -7.39 -13.95 9.72
N ALA A 140 -6.15 -13.46 9.59
CA ALA A 140 -5.67 -12.32 10.37
C ALA A 140 -6.47 -11.04 10.08
N ILE A 141 -6.90 -10.83 8.83
CA ILE A 141 -7.70 -9.69 8.40
C ILE A 141 -9.12 -9.76 9.00
N PHE A 142 -9.76 -10.92 8.97
CA PHE A 142 -11.07 -11.12 9.60
C PHE A 142 -10.99 -11.05 11.13
N GLU A 143 -9.93 -11.58 11.76
CA GLU A 143 -9.68 -11.42 13.19
C GLU A 143 -9.53 -9.94 13.59
N GLN A 144 -8.82 -9.16 12.78
CA GLN A 144 -8.68 -7.72 12.98
C GLN A 144 -10.03 -7.00 12.86
N LEU A 145 -10.82 -7.34 11.83
CA LEU A 145 -12.17 -6.80 11.66
C LEU A 145 -13.04 -7.14 12.88
N HIS A 146 -13.07 -8.41 13.29
CA HIS A 146 -13.86 -8.85 14.45
C HIS A 146 -13.43 -8.14 15.73
N ARG A 147 -12.12 -8.01 16.01
CA ARG A 147 -11.61 -7.26 17.18
C ARG A 147 -12.07 -5.79 17.16
N ASN A 148 -11.99 -5.12 15.99
CA ASN A 148 -12.39 -3.73 15.87
C ASN A 148 -13.89 -3.54 16.11
N LEU A 149 -14.74 -4.44 15.58
CA LEU A 149 -16.17 -4.44 15.79
C LEU A 149 -16.54 -4.74 17.25
N SER A 150 -15.83 -5.66 17.91
CA SER A 150 -16.04 -6.02 19.31
C SER A 150 -15.56 -4.92 20.29
N ALA A 151 -14.52 -4.18 19.90
CA ALA A 151 -14.02 -3.02 20.66
C ALA A 151 -14.87 -1.74 20.44
N ASN A 152 -16.00 -1.85 19.78
CA ASN A 152 -16.95 -0.75 19.51
C ASN A 152 -16.34 0.43 18.73
N ARG A 153 -15.39 0.16 17.85
CA ARG A 153 -14.66 1.16 17.03
C ARG A 153 -15.53 1.81 15.94
N GLY A 154 -16.79 1.41 15.84
CA GLY A 154 -17.69 1.79 14.75
C GLY A 154 -17.55 0.91 13.51
N VAL A 155 -18.66 0.72 12.80
CA VAL A 155 -18.72 -0.16 11.61
C VAL A 155 -17.91 0.45 10.45
N GLY A 156 -18.15 1.72 10.13
CA GLY A 156 -17.49 2.41 9.01
C GLY A 156 -15.95 2.40 9.08
N PRO A 157 -15.31 2.89 10.17
CA PRO A 157 -13.86 2.85 10.33
C PRO A 157 -13.27 1.44 10.26
N SER A 158 -13.96 0.43 10.84
CA SER A 158 -13.52 -0.96 10.84
C SER A 158 -13.52 -1.57 9.43
N LEU A 159 -14.57 -1.32 8.65
CA LEU A 159 -14.69 -1.77 7.27
C LEU A 159 -13.77 -1.00 6.32
N ARG A 160 -13.53 0.28 6.56
CA ARG A 160 -12.54 1.05 5.80
C ARG A 160 -11.13 0.48 5.96
N LEU A 161 -10.73 0.11 7.18
CA LEU A 161 -9.45 -0.55 7.41
C LEU A 161 -9.38 -1.90 6.69
N PHE A 162 -10.45 -2.70 6.76
CA PHE A 162 -10.58 -3.97 6.06
C PHE A 162 -10.36 -3.81 4.54
N THR A 163 -11.02 -2.83 3.90
CA THR A 163 -10.87 -2.56 2.46
C THR A 163 -9.46 -2.09 2.09
N VAL A 164 -8.85 -1.22 2.92
CA VAL A 164 -7.46 -0.75 2.70
C VAL A 164 -6.47 -1.90 2.81
N THR A 165 -6.67 -2.81 3.78
CA THR A 165 -5.80 -3.96 3.98
C THR A 165 -5.86 -4.93 2.81
N LEU A 166 -7.03 -5.15 2.22
CA LEU A 166 -7.23 -6.03 1.06
C LEU A 166 -6.83 -5.37 -0.27
N GLY A 167 -7.11 -4.08 -0.44
CA GLY A 167 -6.62 -3.26 -1.55
C GLY A 167 -7.18 -3.62 -2.93
N HIS A 168 -8.35 -4.26 -3.03
CA HIS A 168 -9.00 -4.59 -4.30
C HIS A 168 -10.50 -4.30 -4.28
N VAL A 169 -11.11 -4.17 -5.46
CA VAL A 169 -12.51 -3.74 -5.64
C VAL A 169 -13.50 -4.67 -4.94
N TRP A 170 -13.32 -5.98 -5.03
CA TRP A 170 -14.20 -6.98 -4.42
C TRP A 170 -14.30 -6.85 -2.88
N ALA A 171 -13.20 -6.40 -2.25
CA ALA A 171 -13.20 -6.09 -0.81
C ALA A 171 -14.13 -4.92 -0.47
N GLY A 172 -14.25 -3.94 -1.37
CA GLY A 172 -15.18 -2.83 -1.23
C GLY A 172 -16.64 -3.29 -1.30
N TYR A 173 -16.97 -4.15 -2.26
CA TYR A 173 -18.32 -4.73 -2.37
C TYR A 173 -18.68 -5.54 -1.13
N LEU A 174 -17.78 -6.43 -0.69
CA LEU A 174 -18.01 -7.19 0.54
C LEU A 174 -18.20 -6.28 1.76
N ALA A 175 -17.37 -5.24 1.89
CA ALA A 175 -17.46 -4.30 3.01
C ALA A 175 -18.80 -3.55 3.01
N ASN A 176 -19.31 -3.12 1.85
CA ASN A 176 -20.61 -2.48 1.75
C ASN A 176 -21.76 -3.43 2.15
N MET A 177 -21.72 -4.68 1.70
CA MET A 177 -22.70 -5.69 2.12
C MET A 177 -22.65 -5.94 3.62
N MET A 178 -21.42 -6.05 4.17
CA MET A 178 -21.22 -6.23 5.62
C MET A 178 -21.69 -5.01 6.43
N ALA A 179 -21.54 -3.79 5.89
CA ALA A 179 -22.04 -2.58 6.54
C ALA A 179 -23.56 -2.65 6.74
N VAL A 180 -24.30 -2.95 5.67
CA VAL A 180 -25.77 -3.10 5.71
C VAL A 180 -26.17 -4.21 6.68
N ALA A 181 -25.50 -5.36 6.63
CA ALA A 181 -25.81 -6.48 7.52
C ALA A 181 -25.52 -6.16 9.00
N LEU A 182 -24.47 -5.34 9.29
CA LEU A 182 -24.09 -4.97 10.65
C LEU A 182 -24.96 -3.85 11.23
N GLU A 183 -25.44 -2.93 10.39
CA GLU A 183 -26.23 -1.76 10.79
C GLU A 183 -27.73 -2.05 10.76
N GLU A 184 -28.21 -2.73 9.75
CA GLU A 184 -29.64 -2.99 9.53
C GLU A 184 -30.07 -4.41 9.89
N GLY A 185 -29.12 -5.34 10.11
CA GLY A 185 -29.43 -6.74 10.42
C GLY A 185 -30.00 -7.53 9.26
N VAL A 186 -29.82 -7.07 8.01
CA VAL A 186 -30.35 -7.69 6.80
C VAL A 186 -29.54 -8.94 6.46
N ASN A 187 -30.24 -10.00 5.98
CA ASN A 187 -29.57 -11.19 5.45
C ASN A 187 -28.92 -10.88 4.10
N ILE A 188 -27.61 -11.12 3.99
CA ILE A 188 -26.81 -10.85 2.81
C ILE A 188 -26.43 -12.12 2.02
N ALA A 189 -27.10 -13.25 2.27
CA ALA A 189 -26.75 -14.53 1.62
C ALA A 189 -26.81 -14.44 0.09
N ASP A 190 -27.87 -13.88 -0.47
CA ASP A 190 -28.04 -13.77 -1.92
C ASP A 190 -26.99 -12.84 -2.55
N ASN A 191 -26.68 -11.70 -1.89
CA ASN A 191 -25.66 -10.77 -2.34
C ASN A 191 -24.26 -11.42 -2.30
N LEU A 192 -23.95 -12.21 -1.26
CA LEU A 192 -22.69 -12.95 -1.18
C LEU A 192 -22.57 -14.00 -2.27
N ARG A 193 -23.66 -14.68 -2.59
CA ARG A 193 -23.70 -15.65 -3.70
C ARG A 193 -23.39 -14.98 -5.03
N GLU A 194 -24.04 -13.86 -5.33
CA GLU A 194 -23.80 -13.08 -6.55
C GLU A 194 -22.35 -12.61 -6.62
N LEU A 195 -21.81 -12.08 -5.52
CA LEU A 195 -20.41 -11.67 -5.42
C LEU A 195 -19.44 -12.83 -5.73
N ILE A 196 -19.71 -14.04 -5.22
CA ILE A 196 -18.90 -15.24 -5.47
C ILE A 196 -18.93 -15.61 -6.95
N GLU A 197 -20.13 -15.60 -7.57
CA GLU A 197 -20.30 -15.93 -8.99
C GLU A 197 -19.54 -14.92 -9.87
N ASP A 198 -19.64 -13.63 -9.57
CA ASP A 198 -18.93 -12.57 -10.30
C ASP A 198 -17.41 -12.68 -10.15
N MET A 199 -16.92 -12.96 -8.94
CA MET A 199 -15.50 -13.21 -8.71
C MET A 199 -14.98 -14.42 -9.50
N ARG A 200 -15.74 -15.51 -9.57
CA ARG A 200 -15.38 -16.69 -10.36
C ARG A 200 -15.31 -16.38 -11.85
N ARG A 201 -16.29 -15.63 -12.38
CA ARG A 201 -16.28 -15.16 -13.79
C ARG A 201 -15.05 -14.28 -14.07
N ALA A 202 -14.76 -13.33 -13.18
CA ALA A 202 -13.58 -12.46 -13.31
C ALA A 202 -12.26 -13.24 -13.28
N GLN A 203 -12.13 -14.25 -12.40
CA GLN A 203 -10.92 -15.09 -12.35
C GLN A 203 -10.71 -15.89 -13.65
N LEU A 204 -11.78 -16.38 -14.28
CA LEU A 204 -11.68 -17.07 -15.57
C LEU A 204 -11.20 -16.12 -16.68
N ALA A 205 -11.73 -14.88 -16.72
CA ALA A 205 -11.30 -13.86 -17.68
C ALA A 205 -9.82 -13.45 -17.46
N GLU A 206 -9.37 -13.24 -16.20
CA GLU A 206 -7.98 -12.88 -15.90
C GLU A 206 -6.94 -13.94 -16.32
N ARG A 207 -7.30 -15.23 -16.29
CA ARG A 207 -6.39 -16.31 -16.74
C ARG A 207 -6.05 -16.20 -18.21
N THR A 208 -6.99 -15.73 -19.03
CA THR A 208 -6.81 -15.56 -20.48
C THR A 208 -5.88 -14.37 -20.81
N ASP A 209 -5.91 -13.30 -20.01
CA ASP A 209 -5.12 -12.08 -20.26
C ASP A 209 -3.71 -12.10 -19.65
N ARG A 210 -3.42 -13.06 -18.77
CA ARG A 210 -2.16 -13.11 -18.00
C ARG A 210 -0.91 -13.25 -18.88
N ASN A 211 -1.02 -13.93 -20.02
CA ASN A 211 0.10 -14.15 -20.93
C ASN A 211 0.51 -12.88 -21.68
N ARG A 212 -0.41 -11.97 -21.95
CA ARG A 212 -0.12 -10.69 -22.64
C ARG A 212 0.64 -9.68 -21.75
N LEU A 213 0.49 -9.79 -20.42
CA LEU A 213 1.12 -8.83 -19.49
C LEU A 213 2.57 -9.17 -19.16
N LEU A 214 3.05 -10.40 -19.38
CA LEU A 214 4.44 -10.80 -19.15
C LEU A 214 5.39 -10.07 -20.08
N GLU A 215 5.01 -9.88 -21.34
CA GLU A 215 5.80 -9.21 -22.37
C GLU A 215 6.10 -7.75 -22.00
N ILE A 216 5.08 -7.02 -21.52
CA ILE A 216 5.20 -5.62 -21.09
C ILE A 216 6.07 -5.50 -19.82
N ARG A 217 6.00 -6.47 -18.91
CA ARG A 217 6.84 -6.48 -17.70
C ARG A 217 8.31 -6.71 -18.00
N LEU A 218 8.62 -7.65 -18.90
CA LEU A 218 10.01 -7.89 -19.33
C LEU A 218 10.60 -6.64 -19.97
N ALA A 219 9.87 -5.94 -20.82
CA ALA A 219 10.32 -4.70 -21.45
C ALA A 219 10.70 -3.61 -20.43
N ASN A 220 10.01 -3.50 -19.31
CA ASN A 220 10.30 -2.52 -18.25
C ASN A 220 11.58 -2.82 -17.46
N PHE A 221 12.05 -4.07 -17.44
CA PHE A 221 13.32 -4.44 -16.77
C PHE A 221 14.52 -4.37 -17.70
N SER A 222 14.30 -4.29 -19.02
CA SER A 222 15.34 -4.24 -20.05
C SER A 222 16.39 -3.14 -19.82
N PRO A 223 16.03 -1.86 -19.47
CA PRO A 223 17.05 -0.83 -19.26
C PRO A 223 17.98 -1.12 -18.08
N LEU A 224 17.46 -1.74 -17.01
CA LEU A 224 18.24 -2.13 -15.86
C LEU A 224 19.23 -3.26 -16.22
N ALA A 225 18.77 -4.25 -16.98
CA ALA A 225 19.63 -5.34 -17.46
C ALA A 225 20.74 -4.80 -18.37
N PHE A 226 20.45 -3.87 -19.27
CA PHE A 226 21.45 -3.21 -20.12
C PHE A 226 22.48 -2.43 -19.31
N LEU A 227 22.07 -1.68 -18.28
CA LEU A 227 23.01 -0.96 -17.42
C LEU A 227 23.98 -1.92 -16.72
N VAL A 228 23.45 -3.02 -16.14
CA VAL A 228 24.29 -4.03 -15.46
C VAL A 228 25.27 -4.68 -16.44
N VAL A 229 24.82 -5.06 -17.63
CA VAL A 229 25.68 -5.65 -18.66
C VAL A 229 26.75 -4.65 -19.12
N PHE A 230 26.37 -3.40 -19.35
CA PHE A 230 27.29 -2.35 -19.79
C PHE A 230 28.38 -2.05 -18.76
N VAL A 231 28.00 -1.83 -17.50
CA VAL A 231 28.95 -1.59 -16.40
C VAL A 231 29.84 -2.84 -16.20
N GLY A 232 29.25 -4.04 -16.22
CA GLY A 232 29.98 -5.29 -16.09
C GLY A 232 30.98 -5.52 -17.23
N ALA A 233 30.64 -5.17 -18.47
CA ALA A 233 31.56 -5.24 -19.62
C ALA A 233 32.73 -4.25 -19.44
N ASN A 234 32.48 -3.01 -19.03
CA ASN A 234 33.52 -2.02 -18.75
C ASN A 234 34.50 -2.52 -17.65
N VAL A 235 33.97 -3.04 -16.54
CA VAL A 235 34.78 -3.59 -15.45
C VAL A 235 35.62 -4.80 -15.94
N ARG A 236 35.08 -5.62 -16.87
CA ARG A 236 35.81 -6.76 -17.41
C ARG A 236 36.89 -6.36 -18.43
N MET A 237 36.71 -5.26 -19.15
CA MET A 237 37.67 -4.76 -20.12
C MET A 237 38.86 -4.06 -19.45
N ASP A 238 38.57 -3.20 -18.46
CA ASP A 238 39.61 -2.50 -17.69
C ASP A 238 39.04 -2.18 -16.27
N ALA A 239 39.37 -3.06 -15.32
CA ALA A 239 38.87 -2.96 -13.97
C ALA A 239 39.42 -1.72 -13.22
N GLU A 240 40.67 -1.33 -13.50
CA GLU A 240 41.30 -0.21 -12.82
C GLU A 240 40.75 1.13 -13.32
N MET A 241 40.56 1.27 -14.63
CA MET A 241 39.96 2.44 -15.23
C MET A 241 38.44 2.57 -14.85
N ALA A 242 37.72 1.46 -14.87
CA ALA A 242 36.34 1.42 -14.45
C ALA A 242 36.14 1.81 -12.96
N TYR A 243 37.03 1.29 -12.09
CA TYR A 243 37.02 1.67 -10.67
C TYR A 243 37.30 3.16 -10.48
N THR A 244 38.33 3.68 -11.17
CA THR A 244 38.69 5.10 -11.12
C THR A 244 37.53 5.98 -11.60
N TYR A 245 36.91 5.63 -12.73
CA TYR A 245 35.81 6.40 -13.31
C TYR A 245 34.53 6.34 -12.50
N TYR A 246 34.06 5.14 -12.11
CA TYR A 246 32.76 4.97 -11.44
C TYR A 246 32.81 5.21 -9.92
N VAL A 247 33.97 5.11 -9.28
CA VAL A 247 34.10 5.20 -7.82
C VAL A 247 34.90 6.42 -7.38
N LEU A 248 36.01 6.73 -8.03
CA LEU A 248 36.91 7.81 -7.61
C LEU A 248 36.57 9.13 -8.29
N ASP A 249 36.22 9.14 -9.57
CA ASP A 249 35.89 10.36 -10.30
C ASP A 249 34.48 10.89 -9.89
N PRO A 250 34.38 12.13 -9.37
CA PRO A 250 33.09 12.74 -9.03
C PRO A 250 32.11 12.82 -10.20
N HIS A 251 32.63 13.11 -11.42
CA HIS A 251 31.81 13.25 -12.62
C HIS A 251 31.23 11.90 -13.07
N GLY A 252 32.04 10.85 -13.05
CA GLY A 252 31.60 9.49 -13.38
C GLY A 252 30.53 8.96 -12.40
N ARG A 253 30.67 9.25 -11.11
CA ARG A 253 29.66 8.92 -10.09
C ARG A 253 28.33 9.64 -10.32
N ASP A 254 28.39 10.93 -10.65
CA ASP A 254 27.18 11.72 -10.94
C ASP A 254 26.44 11.21 -12.19
N LEU A 255 27.18 10.84 -13.25
CA LEU A 255 26.59 10.23 -14.46
C LEU A 255 25.94 8.88 -14.18
N LEU A 256 26.57 8.04 -13.37
CA LEU A 256 26.00 6.74 -13.00
C LEU A 256 24.72 6.91 -12.15
N LEU A 257 24.71 7.89 -11.27
CA LEU A 257 23.54 8.26 -10.47
C LEU A 257 22.41 8.81 -11.33
N ASP A 258 22.71 9.67 -12.31
CA ASP A 258 21.71 10.18 -13.26
C ASP A 258 21.12 9.05 -14.11
N ALA A 259 21.92 8.08 -14.57
CA ALA A 259 21.44 6.90 -15.28
C ALA A 259 20.50 6.05 -14.41
N LEU A 260 20.86 5.78 -13.16
CA LEU A 260 20.00 5.07 -12.20
C LEU A 260 18.69 5.79 -11.94
N LEU A 261 18.73 7.12 -11.80
CA LEU A 261 17.52 7.95 -11.61
C LEU A 261 16.58 7.88 -12.81
N LEU A 262 17.10 7.97 -14.04
CA LEU A 262 16.32 7.86 -15.26
C LEU A 262 15.67 6.47 -15.39
N ILE A 263 16.42 5.39 -15.09
CA ILE A 263 15.89 4.04 -15.09
C ILE A 263 14.80 3.87 -14.03
N PHE A 264 15.01 4.40 -12.83
CA PHE A 264 14.03 4.35 -11.76
C PHE A 264 12.76 5.14 -12.13
N ALA A 265 12.90 6.34 -12.70
CA ALA A 265 11.76 7.14 -13.16
C ALA A 265 10.97 6.41 -14.26
N SER A 266 11.65 5.79 -15.22
CA SER A 266 11.04 4.97 -16.27
C SER A 266 10.29 3.77 -15.69
N PHE A 267 10.87 3.08 -14.71
CA PHE A 267 10.24 1.95 -14.01
C PHE A 267 8.96 2.39 -13.27
N VAL A 268 9.04 3.48 -12.49
CA VAL A 268 7.88 4.03 -11.77
C VAL A 268 6.77 4.44 -12.74
N MET A 269 7.12 5.07 -13.85
CA MET A 269 6.15 5.44 -14.89
C MET A 269 5.50 4.19 -15.50
N GLY A 270 6.27 3.17 -15.82
CA GLY A 270 5.77 1.90 -16.36
C GLY A 270 4.81 1.19 -15.39
N VAL A 271 5.15 1.15 -14.10
CA VAL A 271 4.27 0.61 -13.05
C VAL A 271 3.00 1.45 -12.91
N TYR A 272 3.11 2.79 -12.89
CA TYR A 272 1.97 3.69 -12.79
C TYR A 272 0.98 3.51 -13.95
N LEU A 273 1.48 3.45 -15.19
CA LEU A 273 0.65 3.24 -16.37
C LEU A 273 -0.01 1.85 -16.40
N SER A 274 0.69 0.82 -15.89
CA SER A 274 0.16 -0.54 -15.75
C SER A 274 -1.00 -0.62 -14.75
N VAL A 275 -0.94 0.15 -13.66
CA VAL A 275 -1.99 0.20 -12.64
C VAL A 275 -3.20 1.01 -13.09
N LYS A 276 -3.00 2.10 -13.84
CA LYS A 276 -4.09 2.98 -14.31
C LYS A 276 -4.97 2.33 -15.39
N ARG A 277 -4.47 1.31 -16.11
CA ARG A 277 -5.23 0.57 -17.12
C ARG A 277 -6.12 -0.56 -16.54
N ARG A 278 -6.11 -0.76 -15.22
CA ARG A 278 -7.00 -1.68 -14.48
C ARG A 278 -8.08 -0.90 -13.74
#